data_745b4dbadcc93a85a8b64ef77ec8c85e
#
_entry.id   745b4dbadcc93a85a8b64ef77ec8c85e
#
_cell.length_a   1.000
_cell.length_b   1.000
_cell.length_c   1.000
_cell.angle_alpha   90.00
_cell.angle_beta   90.00
_cell.angle_gamma   90.00
#
_symmetry.space_group_name_H-M   'P 1'
#
loop_
_entity.id
_entity.type
_entity.pdbx_description
1 polymer ?
#
loop_
_entity_poly.entity_id
_entity_poly.type
_entity_poly.pdbx_seq_one_letter_code
_entity_poly.pdbx_strand_id
1 'polypeptide(L)'
;VAISVDVVIKIEQDAYLKRITDQADMVLVDGKPLIWISKLYKRPVKAKISGSDLVPKLCEKAAEKGYTIFIIGGKDGIAEQAKRKLEKQLSGIKIVGTYAPPYGFEKDKNELDKINQMISDVHPDLLIGCFGCPKQEKWIYENYKKYDATVSVCAGATVDFLAGNIRRAPGWMSDHGLEWFYRFTQEPKRMFKRYFVDDIKIVSLMWKYRK
;
A
#
# COMPACT_ATOMS: atom_id res chain seq x y z
N VAL A 1 -2.96 0.67 7.21
CA VAL A 1 -1.56 0.91 6.77
C VAL A 1 -0.79 -0.40 6.78
N ALA A 2 0.05 -0.67 5.75
CA ALA A 2 0.94 -1.83 5.70
C ALA A 2 2.40 -1.39 5.96
N ILE A 3 3.03 -1.95 6.97
CA ILE A 3 4.38 -1.57 7.43
C ILE A 3 5.40 -2.60 6.96
N SER A 4 6.32 -2.18 6.09
CA SER A 4 7.53 -2.92 5.68
C SER A 4 8.76 -2.38 6.42
N VAL A 5 9.94 -3.00 6.24
CA VAL A 5 11.21 -2.51 6.78
C VAL A 5 11.46 -1.05 6.40
N ASP A 6 11.29 -0.70 5.13
CA ASP A 6 11.40 0.68 4.63
C ASP A 6 10.46 1.65 5.36
N VAL A 7 9.23 1.22 5.61
CA VAL A 7 8.24 2.05 6.34
C VAL A 7 8.65 2.23 7.81
N VAL A 8 9.15 1.20 8.48
CA VAL A 8 9.66 1.30 9.86
C VAL A 8 10.77 2.36 9.95
N ILE A 9 11.70 2.33 9.01
CA ILE A 9 12.82 3.29 8.98
C ILE A 9 12.31 4.72 8.76
N LYS A 10 11.32 4.90 7.88
CA LYS A 10 10.69 6.20 7.63
C LYS A 10 9.92 6.70 8.86
N ILE A 11 9.21 5.82 9.55
CA ILE A 11 8.49 6.16 10.80
C ILE A 11 9.48 6.64 11.87
N GLU A 12 10.64 6.03 11.97
CA GLU A 12 11.68 6.45 12.91
C GLU A 12 12.25 7.85 12.61
N GLN A 13 12.27 8.22 11.33
CA GLN A 13 12.81 9.50 10.87
C GLN A 13 11.76 10.62 10.76
N ASP A 14 10.48 10.27 10.78
CA ASP A 14 9.36 11.20 10.57
C ASP A 14 8.31 11.01 11.67
N ALA A 15 8.37 11.89 12.70
CA ALA A 15 7.44 11.87 13.82
C ALA A 15 5.97 12.08 13.38
N TYR A 16 5.74 12.78 12.26
CA TYR A 16 4.40 12.94 11.72
C TYR A 16 3.88 11.63 11.14
N LEU A 17 4.69 10.92 10.36
CA LEU A 17 4.33 9.60 9.85
C LEU A 17 4.11 8.61 10.99
N LYS A 18 4.92 8.69 12.06
CA LYS A 18 4.70 7.88 13.27
C LYS A 18 3.31 8.12 13.86
N ARG A 19 2.94 9.37 14.08
CA ARG A 19 1.62 9.74 14.61
C ARG A 19 0.48 9.23 13.71
N ILE A 20 0.61 9.38 12.40
CA ILE A 20 -0.37 8.86 11.43
C ILE A 20 -0.53 7.34 11.58
N THR A 21 0.58 6.63 11.70
CA THR A 21 0.59 5.17 11.85
C THR A 21 -0.04 4.73 13.17
N ASP A 22 0.27 5.45 14.27
CA ASP A 22 -0.28 5.17 15.60
C ASP A 22 -1.82 5.41 15.67
N GLN A 23 -2.35 6.26 14.79
CA GLN A 23 -3.78 6.59 14.69
C GLN A 23 -4.53 5.80 13.62
N ALA A 24 -3.85 4.93 12.90
CA ALA A 24 -4.50 4.09 11.90
C ALA A 24 -5.33 2.99 12.59
N ASP A 25 -6.58 2.79 12.15
CA ASP A 25 -7.47 1.75 12.70
C ASP A 25 -6.90 0.35 12.57
N MET A 26 -6.08 0.12 11.53
CA MET A 26 -5.43 -1.16 11.30
C MET A 26 -4.01 -0.99 10.76
N VAL A 27 -3.06 -1.64 11.44
CA VAL A 27 -1.66 -1.72 11.03
C VAL A 27 -1.31 -3.17 10.73
N LEU A 28 -0.83 -3.42 9.51
CA LEU A 28 -0.45 -4.74 9.02
C LEU A 28 1.05 -4.82 8.83
N VAL A 29 1.62 -5.99 9.05
CA VAL A 29 3.06 -6.22 8.87
C VAL A 29 3.33 -6.81 7.49
N ASP A 30 4.08 -6.06 6.68
CA ASP A 30 4.50 -6.46 5.34
C ASP A 30 5.97 -6.88 5.33
N GLY A 31 6.19 -8.14 5.01
CA GLY A 31 7.53 -8.70 4.85
C GLY A 31 7.99 -9.62 5.97
N LYS A 32 8.63 -10.70 5.58
CA LYS A 32 9.18 -11.72 6.49
C LYS A 32 10.23 -11.17 7.48
N PRO A 33 11.11 -10.22 7.12
CA PRO A 33 12.09 -9.68 8.07
C PRO A 33 11.47 -9.13 9.35
N LEU A 34 10.33 -8.41 9.26
CA LEU A 34 9.66 -7.91 10.45
C LEU A 34 9.06 -9.03 11.32
N ILE A 35 8.60 -10.12 10.70
CA ILE A 35 8.15 -11.31 11.45
C ILE A 35 9.33 -11.92 12.21
N TRP A 36 10.50 -12.05 11.59
CA TRP A 36 11.69 -12.60 12.26
C TRP A 36 12.16 -11.68 13.40
N ILE A 37 12.19 -10.38 13.17
CA ILE A 37 12.53 -9.36 14.19
C ILE A 37 11.55 -9.47 15.37
N SER A 38 10.26 -9.55 15.12
CA SER A 38 9.24 -9.65 16.17
C SER A 38 9.41 -10.87 17.07
N LYS A 39 9.82 -12.00 16.48
CA LYS A 39 10.16 -13.21 17.23
C LYS A 39 11.41 -13.05 18.07
N LEU A 40 12.45 -12.40 17.51
CA LEU A 40 13.69 -12.11 18.23
C LEU A 40 13.44 -11.27 19.48
N TYR A 41 12.51 -10.32 19.41
CA TYR A 41 12.10 -9.46 20.53
C TYR A 41 11.04 -10.10 21.44
N LYS A 42 10.73 -11.38 21.26
CA LYS A 42 9.71 -12.12 22.05
C LYS A 42 8.31 -11.45 21.99
N ARG A 43 8.03 -10.71 20.92
CA ARG A 43 6.73 -10.09 20.64
C ARG A 43 6.23 -10.53 19.25
N PRO A 44 5.91 -11.82 19.09
CA PRO A 44 5.64 -12.38 17.77
C PRO A 44 4.40 -11.78 17.13
N VAL A 45 4.54 -11.30 15.90
CA VAL A 45 3.42 -10.94 15.04
C VAL A 45 2.86 -12.21 14.41
N LYS A 46 1.53 -12.35 14.42
CA LYS A 46 0.84 -13.60 14.02
C LYS A 46 1.06 -13.95 12.54
N ALA A 47 1.01 -12.97 11.64
CA ALA A 47 1.08 -13.22 10.21
C ALA A 47 1.69 -12.04 9.44
N LYS A 48 2.32 -12.33 8.29
CA LYS A 48 2.65 -11.36 7.26
C LYS A 48 1.41 -11.10 6.41
N ILE A 49 1.01 -9.84 6.27
CA ILE A 49 -0.05 -9.42 5.35
C ILE A 49 0.44 -8.21 4.57
N SER A 50 0.80 -8.40 3.32
CA SER A 50 1.19 -7.30 2.43
C SER A 50 -0.01 -6.64 1.78
N GLY A 51 0.16 -5.39 1.30
CA GLY A 51 -0.87 -4.74 0.48
C GLY A 51 -1.25 -5.57 -0.74
N SER A 52 -0.26 -6.19 -1.38
CA SER A 52 -0.44 -7.07 -2.55
C SER A 52 -1.12 -8.41 -2.23
N ASP A 53 -1.16 -8.84 -0.97
CA ASP A 53 -1.94 -10.01 -0.53
C ASP A 53 -3.38 -9.60 -0.16
N LEU A 54 -3.51 -8.45 0.52
CA LEU A 54 -4.77 -7.97 1.05
C LEU A 54 -5.71 -7.45 -0.03
N VAL A 55 -5.22 -6.54 -0.89
CA VAL A 55 -6.08 -5.82 -1.85
C VAL A 55 -6.80 -6.74 -2.83
N PRO A 56 -6.17 -7.76 -3.43
CA PRO A 56 -6.92 -8.72 -4.27
C PRO A 56 -8.07 -9.40 -3.51
N LYS A 57 -7.84 -9.82 -2.26
CA LYS A 57 -8.88 -10.42 -1.42
C LYS A 57 -9.99 -9.44 -1.06
N LEU A 58 -9.66 -8.16 -0.85
CA LEU A 58 -10.66 -7.12 -0.67
C LEU A 58 -11.50 -6.93 -1.94
N CYS A 59 -10.87 -6.96 -3.12
CA CYS A 59 -11.58 -6.88 -4.40
C CYS A 59 -12.52 -8.09 -4.61
N GLU A 60 -12.06 -9.31 -4.31
CA GLU A 60 -12.90 -10.52 -4.34
C GLU A 60 -14.10 -10.37 -3.40
N LYS A 61 -13.84 -9.91 -2.17
CA LYS A 61 -14.89 -9.72 -1.17
C LYS A 61 -15.87 -8.60 -1.53
N ALA A 62 -15.36 -7.52 -2.11
CA ALA A 62 -16.19 -6.44 -2.62
C ALA A 62 -17.11 -6.92 -3.76
N ALA A 63 -16.59 -7.73 -4.69
CA ALA A 63 -17.40 -8.33 -5.74
C ALA A 63 -18.52 -9.23 -5.18
N GLU A 64 -18.23 -10.08 -4.19
CA GLU A 64 -19.20 -10.95 -3.52
C GLU A 64 -20.30 -10.17 -2.76
N LYS A 65 -19.92 -9.05 -2.13
CA LYS A 65 -20.81 -8.26 -1.28
C LYS A 65 -21.48 -7.10 -2.01
N GLY A 66 -21.08 -6.83 -3.25
CA GLY A 66 -21.58 -5.71 -4.04
C GLY A 66 -21.02 -4.36 -3.61
N TYR A 67 -19.91 -4.33 -2.86
CA TYR A 67 -19.24 -3.09 -2.44
C TYR A 67 -18.56 -2.40 -3.61
N THR A 68 -18.52 -1.07 -3.52
CA THR A 68 -17.93 -0.18 -4.53
C THR A 68 -16.48 0.14 -4.22
N ILE A 69 -15.66 0.26 -5.26
CA ILE A 69 -14.23 0.51 -5.14
C ILE A 69 -13.84 1.75 -5.93
N PHE A 70 -13.01 2.62 -5.34
CA PHE A 70 -12.29 3.67 -6.05
C PHE A 70 -10.78 3.40 -5.96
N ILE A 71 -10.08 3.45 -7.10
CA ILE A 71 -8.63 3.21 -7.15
C ILE A 71 -7.94 4.54 -7.51
N ILE A 72 -7.02 5.01 -6.64
CA ILE A 72 -6.30 6.25 -6.87
C ILE A 72 -4.79 6.06 -6.78
N GLY A 73 -4.06 6.58 -7.75
CA GLY A 73 -2.60 6.53 -7.81
C GLY A 73 -2.07 5.62 -8.91
N GLY A 74 -0.79 5.34 -8.85
CA GLY A 74 -0.04 4.75 -9.96
C GLY A 74 0.38 5.79 -10.99
N LYS A 75 1.02 5.36 -12.07
CA LYS A 75 1.26 6.21 -13.25
C LYS A 75 -0.03 6.36 -14.04
N ASP A 76 -0.05 7.34 -14.93
CA ASP A 76 -1.18 7.58 -15.81
C ASP A 76 -1.62 6.31 -16.55
N GLY A 77 -2.94 6.06 -16.58
CA GLY A 77 -3.56 4.88 -17.16
C GLY A 77 -3.44 3.56 -16.38
N ILE A 78 -2.59 3.47 -15.34
CA ILE A 78 -2.37 2.21 -14.60
C ILE A 78 -3.58 1.82 -13.77
N ALA A 79 -4.22 2.76 -13.08
CA ALA A 79 -5.42 2.50 -12.29
C ALA A 79 -6.57 2.02 -13.19
N GLU A 80 -6.71 2.61 -14.37
CA GLU A 80 -7.72 2.20 -15.37
C GLU A 80 -7.43 0.81 -15.94
N GLN A 81 -6.15 0.48 -16.18
CA GLN A 81 -5.74 -0.86 -16.60
C GLN A 81 -6.05 -1.90 -15.51
N ALA A 82 -5.78 -1.57 -14.24
CA ALA A 82 -6.13 -2.43 -13.10
C ALA A 82 -7.65 -2.66 -13.03
N LYS A 83 -8.46 -1.61 -13.19
CA LYS A 83 -9.93 -1.70 -13.27
C LYS A 83 -10.36 -2.70 -14.34
N ARG A 84 -9.95 -2.48 -15.60
CA ARG A 84 -10.33 -3.36 -16.72
C ARG A 84 -9.96 -4.81 -16.49
N LYS A 85 -8.82 -5.07 -15.85
CA LYS A 85 -8.37 -6.43 -15.55
C LYS A 85 -9.19 -7.06 -14.43
N LEU A 86 -9.48 -6.33 -13.36
CA LEU A 86 -10.32 -6.79 -12.27
C LEU A 86 -11.74 -7.09 -12.73
N GLU A 87 -12.33 -6.22 -13.57
CA GLU A 87 -13.67 -6.42 -14.15
C GLU A 87 -13.75 -7.67 -15.04
N LYS A 88 -12.65 -8.04 -15.71
CA LYS A 88 -12.58 -9.29 -16.47
C LYS A 88 -12.40 -10.53 -15.60
N GLN A 89 -11.78 -10.39 -14.43
CA GLN A 89 -11.45 -11.51 -13.55
C GLN A 89 -12.52 -11.80 -12.50
N LEU A 90 -13.19 -10.76 -12.02
CA LEU A 90 -14.13 -10.82 -10.91
C LEU A 90 -15.52 -10.36 -11.36
N SER A 91 -16.40 -11.32 -11.61
CA SER A 91 -17.80 -11.03 -11.94
C SER A 91 -18.46 -10.26 -10.78
N GLY A 92 -19.18 -9.19 -11.10
CA GLY A 92 -19.91 -8.40 -10.11
C GLY A 92 -19.07 -7.34 -9.36
N ILE A 93 -17.77 -7.21 -9.64
CA ILE A 93 -16.97 -6.13 -9.05
C ILE A 93 -17.45 -4.76 -9.55
N LYS A 94 -17.53 -3.79 -8.64
CA LYS A 94 -18.00 -2.43 -8.93
C LYS A 94 -16.88 -1.42 -8.69
N ILE A 95 -16.09 -1.11 -9.73
CA ILE A 95 -15.07 -0.07 -9.65
C ILE A 95 -15.66 1.23 -10.17
N VAL A 96 -16.12 2.07 -9.24
CA VAL A 96 -16.88 3.30 -9.52
C VAL A 96 -16.01 4.47 -9.99
N GLY A 97 -14.70 4.38 -9.81
CA GLY A 97 -13.78 5.39 -10.32
C GLY A 97 -12.32 4.97 -10.24
N THR A 98 -11.52 5.58 -11.10
CA THR A 98 -10.06 5.51 -11.09
C THR A 98 -9.48 6.89 -11.33
N TYR A 99 -8.37 7.20 -10.67
CA TYR A 99 -7.67 8.45 -10.93
C TYR A 99 -6.15 8.32 -10.70
N ALA A 100 -5.36 8.89 -11.59
CA ALA A 100 -3.92 9.02 -11.45
C ALA A 100 -3.56 10.52 -11.34
N PRO A 101 -3.40 11.07 -10.13
CA PRO A 101 -3.08 12.48 -9.95
C PRO A 101 -1.72 12.83 -10.55
N PRO A 102 -1.53 14.07 -11.03
CA PRO A 102 -0.23 14.54 -11.53
C PRO A 102 0.82 14.53 -10.42
N TYR A 103 2.10 14.48 -10.82
CA TYR A 103 3.20 14.53 -9.86
C TYR A 103 3.17 15.85 -9.06
N GLY A 104 3.25 15.75 -7.73
CA GLY A 104 3.22 16.93 -6.85
C GLY A 104 1.83 17.38 -6.45
N PHE A 105 0.78 16.63 -6.80
CA PHE A 105 -0.62 16.95 -6.50
C PHE A 105 -0.87 17.25 -5.00
N GLU A 106 -0.08 16.68 -4.13
CA GLU A 106 -0.19 16.88 -2.68
C GLU A 106 0.11 18.31 -2.22
N LYS A 107 0.63 19.16 -3.12
CA LYS A 107 0.91 20.59 -2.90
C LYS A 107 -0.05 21.51 -3.65
N ASP A 108 -0.92 20.95 -4.49
CA ASP A 108 -1.89 21.69 -5.28
C ASP A 108 -3.28 21.58 -4.65
N LYS A 109 -3.72 22.67 -4.04
CA LYS A 109 -5.02 22.71 -3.36
C LYS A 109 -6.18 22.42 -4.33
N ASN A 110 -6.14 22.95 -5.55
CA ASN A 110 -7.21 22.73 -6.52
C ASN A 110 -7.30 21.25 -6.91
N GLU A 111 -6.14 20.60 -7.07
CA GLU A 111 -6.10 19.18 -7.38
C GLU A 111 -6.57 18.32 -6.18
N LEU A 112 -6.20 18.71 -4.95
CA LEU A 112 -6.70 18.05 -3.74
C LEU A 112 -8.22 18.18 -3.60
N ASP A 113 -8.77 19.37 -3.80
CA ASP A 113 -10.21 19.63 -3.73
C ASP A 113 -10.96 18.83 -4.81
N LYS A 114 -10.43 18.80 -6.04
CA LYS A 114 -10.94 17.99 -7.15
C LYS A 114 -10.96 16.49 -6.79
N ILE A 115 -9.86 15.95 -6.24
CA ILE A 115 -9.78 14.53 -5.85
C ILE A 115 -10.82 14.23 -4.76
N ASN A 116 -10.90 15.07 -3.73
CA ASN A 116 -11.86 14.89 -2.65
C ASN A 116 -13.30 14.89 -3.17
N GLN A 117 -13.63 15.82 -4.10
CA GLN A 117 -14.95 15.88 -4.73
C GLN A 117 -15.23 14.63 -5.58
N MET A 118 -14.29 14.19 -6.43
CA MET A 118 -14.45 13.00 -7.25
C MET A 118 -14.75 11.74 -6.41
N ILE A 119 -14.11 11.60 -5.24
CA ILE A 119 -14.35 10.47 -4.34
C ILE A 119 -15.73 10.63 -3.67
N SER A 120 -16.05 11.84 -3.20
CA SER A 120 -17.34 12.12 -2.56
C SER A 120 -18.54 11.95 -3.50
N ASP A 121 -18.40 12.25 -4.78
CA ASP A 121 -19.48 12.11 -5.76
C ASP A 121 -19.92 10.65 -5.97
N VAL A 122 -19.03 9.70 -5.73
CA VAL A 122 -19.30 8.27 -5.95
C VAL A 122 -19.39 7.43 -4.66
N HIS A 123 -19.11 8.00 -3.49
CA HIS A 123 -19.22 7.38 -2.17
C HIS A 123 -18.71 5.92 -2.13
N PRO A 124 -17.42 5.66 -2.41
CA PRO A 124 -16.93 4.29 -2.47
C PRO A 124 -16.88 3.65 -1.10
N ASP A 125 -17.27 2.37 -1.02
CA ASP A 125 -17.07 1.57 0.20
C ASP A 125 -15.57 1.37 0.48
N LEU A 126 -14.75 1.25 -0.57
CA LEU A 126 -13.31 1.01 -0.48
C LEU A 126 -12.52 1.97 -1.37
N LEU A 127 -11.70 2.80 -0.76
CA LEU A 127 -10.69 3.63 -1.45
C LEU A 127 -9.32 2.96 -1.37
N ILE A 128 -8.73 2.66 -2.52
CA ILE A 128 -7.41 2.04 -2.63
C ILE A 128 -6.39 3.11 -3.06
N GLY A 129 -5.58 3.61 -2.12
CA GLY A 129 -4.56 4.62 -2.33
C GLY A 129 -3.20 4.01 -2.70
N CYS A 130 -2.66 4.36 -3.86
CA CYS A 130 -1.47 3.77 -4.47
C CYS A 130 -0.38 4.82 -4.81
N PHE A 131 -0.03 5.68 -3.85
CA PHE A 131 1.00 6.73 -4.05
C PHE A 131 2.38 6.35 -3.51
N GLY A 132 2.46 5.25 -2.76
CA GLY A 132 3.66 4.85 -2.00
C GLY A 132 3.85 5.63 -0.70
N CYS A 133 4.60 5.01 0.23
CA CYS A 133 4.91 5.59 1.54
C CYS A 133 6.05 6.64 1.40
N PRO A 134 5.94 7.79 2.08
CA PRO A 134 4.93 8.22 3.07
C PRO A 134 3.75 9.01 2.49
N LYS A 135 3.71 9.21 1.16
CA LYS A 135 2.74 10.11 0.51
C LYS A 135 1.30 9.64 0.73
N GLN A 136 1.03 8.37 0.53
CA GLN A 136 -0.33 7.83 0.67
C GLN A 136 -0.85 7.90 2.10
N GLU A 137 -0.01 7.62 3.10
CA GLU A 137 -0.37 7.69 4.51
C GLU A 137 -0.70 9.14 4.90
N LYS A 138 0.15 10.09 4.52
CA LYS A 138 -0.05 11.51 4.78
C LYS A 138 -1.30 12.04 4.08
N TRP A 139 -1.46 11.74 2.79
CA TRP A 139 -2.60 12.21 2.02
C TRP A 139 -3.93 11.66 2.57
N ILE A 140 -4.04 10.37 2.85
CA ILE A 140 -5.24 9.78 3.44
C ILE A 140 -5.54 10.44 4.78
N TYR A 141 -4.56 10.53 5.67
CA TYR A 141 -4.73 11.13 7.00
C TYR A 141 -5.19 12.60 6.97
N GLU A 142 -4.71 13.38 6.01
CA GLU A 142 -5.05 14.80 5.87
C GLU A 142 -6.41 15.03 5.19
N ASN A 143 -6.92 14.02 4.48
CA ASN A 143 -8.10 14.17 3.63
C ASN A 143 -9.27 13.23 3.96
N TYR A 144 -9.09 12.18 4.79
CA TYR A 144 -10.16 11.20 5.05
C TYR A 144 -11.46 11.77 5.62
N LYS A 145 -11.43 12.98 6.19
CA LYS A 145 -12.61 13.72 6.63
C LYS A 145 -13.19 14.69 5.59
N LYS A 146 -12.52 14.83 4.44
CA LYS A 146 -12.90 15.76 3.37
C LYS A 146 -13.54 15.05 2.18
N TYR A 147 -13.32 13.75 2.07
CA TYR A 147 -14.02 12.91 1.11
C TYR A 147 -14.89 11.87 1.83
N ASP A 148 -15.83 11.28 1.12
CA ASP A 148 -16.73 10.27 1.65
C ASP A 148 -16.37 8.89 1.09
N ALA A 149 -15.59 8.13 1.87
CA ALA A 149 -15.27 6.72 1.61
C ALA A 149 -15.28 5.95 2.94
N THR A 150 -15.92 4.78 2.97
CA THR A 150 -16.08 4.00 4.20
C THR A 150 -14.75 3.49 4.73
N VAL A 151 -13.90 2.95 3.86
CA VAL A 151 -12.57 2.41 4.22
C VAL A 151 -11.51 2.90 3.23
N SER A 152 -10.41 3.44 3.76
CA SER A 152 -9.26 3.85 2.95
C SER A 152 -8.04 2.96 3.23
N VAL A 153 -7.43 2.40 2.19
CA VAL A 153 -6.31 1.46 2.29
C VAL A 153 -5.07 2.00 1.59
N CYS A 154 -3.96 2.06 2.32
CA CYS A 154 -2.64 2.34 1.76
C CYS A 154 -2.08 1.09 1.07
N ALA A 155 -2.06 1.06 -0.25
CA ALA A 155 -1.76 -0.13 -1.04
C ALA A 155 -0.41 -0.09 -1.80
N GLY A 156 0.24 1.08 -1.85
CA GLY A 156 1.56 1.24 -2.49
C GLY A 156 1.57 0.81 -3.95
N ALA A 157 2.51 -0.04 -4.31
CA ALA A 157 2.66 -0.55 -5.68
C ALA A 157 1.61 -1.62 -6.07
N THR A 158 0.58 -1.85 -5.28
CA THR A 158 -0.39 -2.92 -5.55
C THR A 158 -1.15 -2.69 -6.86
N VAL A 159 -1.40 -1.44 -7.24
CA VAL A 159 -2.05 -1.10 -8.51
C VAL A 159 -1.27 -1.64 -9.71
N ASP A 160 0.07 -1.62 -9.67
CA ASP A 160 0.92 -2.17 -10.74
C ASP A 160 0.80 -3.70 -10.83
N PHE A 161 0.63 -4.38 -9.70
CA PHE A 161 0.34 -5.82 -9.68
C PHE A 161 -1.06 -6.12 -10.23
N LEU A 162 -2.07 -5.36 -9.83
CA LEU A 162 -3.43 -5.51 -10.34
C LEU A 162 -3.50 -5.25 -11.84
N ALA A 163 -2.80 -4.24 -12.32
CA ALA A 163 -2.68 -3.95 -13.75
C ALA A 163 -1.89 -5.04 -14.52
N GLY A 164 -1.01 -5.78 -13.82
CA GLY A 164 -0.15 -6.81 -14.41
C GLY A 164 1.17 -6.29 -14.97
N ASN A 165 1.53 -5.04 -14.68
CA ASN A 165 2.81 -4.44 -15.07
C ASN A 165 3.99 -5.02 -14.29
N ILE A 166 3.74 -5.41 -13.04
CA ILE A 166 4.70 -6.10 -12.19
C ILE A 166 4.14 -7.49 -11.90
N ARG A 167 4.95 -8.52 -12.09
CA ARG A 167 4.55 -9.89 -11.77
C ARG A 167 4.80 -10.16 -10.28
N ARG A 168 3.88 -10.85 -9.65
CA ARG A 168 4.10 -11.36 -8.28
C ARG A 168 5.07 -12.53 -8.29
N ALA A 169 5.82 -12.65 -7.20
CA ALA A 169 6.63 -13.84 -6.99
C ALA A 169 5.72 -15.08 -6.92
N PRO A 170 6.16 -16.22 -7.48
CA PRO A 170 5.48 -17.49 -7.28
C PRO A 170 5.24 -17.76 -5.78
N GLY A 171 4.13 -18.43 -5.44
CA GLY A 171 3.73 -18.65 -4.06
C GLY A 171 4.84 -19.27 -3.19
N TRP A 172 5.54 -20.29 -3.73
CA TRP A 172 6.66 -20.93 -3.02
C TRP A 172 7.80 -19.95 -2.66
N MET A 173 8.11 -18.95 -3.53
CA MET A 173 9.12 -17.92 -3.20
C MET A 173 8.62 -17.00 -2.10
N SER A 174 7.34 -16.62 -2.14
CA SER A 174 6.72 -15.78 -1.11
C SER A 174 6.69 -16.49 0.25
N ASP A 175 6.38 -17.78 0.26
CA ASP A 175 6.33 -18.61 1.47
C ASP A 175 7.71 -18.78 2.12
N HIS A 176 8.76 -18.85 1.30
CA HIS A 176 10.14 -18.94 1.78
C HIS A 176 10.82 -17.58 2.01
N GLY A 177 10.08 -16.47 1.83
CA GLY A 177 10.61 -15.12 2.03
C GLY A 177 11.53 -14.61 0.92
N LEU A 178 11.47 -15.22 -0.26
CA LEU A 178 12.28 -14.86 -1.44
C LEU A 178 11.58 -13.84 -2.36
N GLU A 179 10.45 -13.29 -1.95
CA GLU A 179 9.70 -12.28 -2.73
C GLU A 179 10.56 -11.04 -3.05
N TRP A 180 11.41 -10.63 -2.10
CA TRP A 180 12.34 -9.52 -2.28
C TRP A 180 13.34 -9.78 -3.41
N PHE A 181 13.85 -11.00 -3.53
CA PHE A 181 14.77 -11.38 -4.60
C PHE A 181 14.09 -11.37 -5.97
N TYR A 182 12.87 -11.91 -6.06
CA TYR A 182 12.08 -11.86 -7.27
C TYR A 182 11.79 -10.42 -7.73
N ARG A 183 11.45 -9.53 -6.78
CA ARG A 183 11.29 -8.09 -7.08
C ARG A 183 12.59 -7.43 -7.50
N PHE A 184 13.70 -7.83 -6.89
CA PHE A 184 15.02 -7.33 -7.27
C PHE A 184 15.36 -7.66 -8.73
N THR A 185 15.03 -8.87 -9.22
CA THR A 185 15.27 -9.23 -10.63
C THR A 185 14.43 -8.42 -11.60
N GLN A 186 13.26 -7.95 -11.22
CA GLN A 186 12.40 -7.13 -12.08
C GLN A 186 12.80 -5.65 -12.09
N GLU A 187 13.26 -5.11 -10.97
CA GLU A 187 13.60 -3.68 -10.80
C GLU A 187 14.96 -3.51 -10.09
N PRO A 188 16.08 -3.98 -10.66
CA PRO A 188 17.35 -4.10 -9.93
C PRO A 188 17.87 -2.76 -9.40
N LYS A 189 17.84 -1.69 -10.18
CA LYS A 189 18.34 -0.37 -9.75
C LYS A 189 17.57 0.19 -8.56
N ARG A 190 16.24 0.13 -8.57
CA ARG A 190 15.38 0.63 -7.50
C ARG A 190 15.50 -0.22 -6.25
N MET A 191 15.48 -1.54 -6.41
CA MET A 191 15.52 -2.48 -5.29
C MET A 191 16.91 -2.58 -4.65
N PHE A 192 17.99 -2.38 -5.42
CA PHE A 192 19.34 -2.33 -4.86
C PHE A 192 19.46 -1.21 -3.81
N LYS A 193 19.09 0.01 -4.19
CA LYS A 193 19.11 1.13 -3.25
C LYS A 193 18.26 0.85 -2.02
N ARG A 194 17.03 0.34 -2.23
CA ARG A 194 16.11 0.04 -1.14
C ARG A 194 16.68 -1.00 -0.18
N TYR A 195 17.09 -2.16 -0.67
CA TYR A 195 17.47 -3.28 0.20
C TYR A 195 18.86 -3.15 0.79
N PHE A 196 19.83 -2.65 0.03
CA PHE A 196 21.24 -2.62 0.43
C PHE A 196 21.72 -1.26 0.95
N VAL A 197 20.94 -0.20 0.80
CA VAL A 197 21.30 1.14 1.32
C VAL A 197 20.28 1.59 2.37
N ASP A 198 19.00 1.52 2.06
CA ASP A 198 17.97 2.07 2.93
C ASP A 198 17.56 1.07 4.01
N ASP A 199 17.19 -0.16 3.65
CA ASP A 199 16.65 -1.17 4.57
C ASP A 199 17.70 -1.71 5.56
N ILE A 200 19.00 -1.63 5.25
CA ILE A 200 20.08 -2.05 6.18
C ILE A 200 20.08 -1.25 7.49
N LYS A 201 19.52 -0.04 7.47
CA LYS A 201 19.38 0.80 8.67
C LYS A 201 18.50 0.15 9.75
N ILE A 202 17.71 -0.87 9.40
CA ILE A 202 16.92 -1.62 10.38
C ILE A 202 17.81 -2.26 11.45
N VAL A 203 19.05 -2.65 11.12
CA VAL A 203 19.99 -3.24 12.06
C VAL A 203 20.36 -2.26 13.17
N SER A 204 20.58 -0.98 12.84
CA SER A 204 20.83 0.06 13.83
C SER A 204 19.62 0.31 14.73
N LEU A 205 18.42 0.25 14.19
CA LEU A 205 17.19 0.36 14.96
C LEU A 205 17.01 -0.85 15.88
N MET A 206 17.29 -2.04 15.40
CA MET A 206 17.29 -3.23 16.24
C MET A 206 18.22 -3.07 17.43
N TRP A 207 19.40 -2.50 17.24
CA TRP A 207 20.33 -2.26 18.35
C TRP A 207 19.84 -1.17 19.31
N LYS A 208 19.32 -0.07 18.76
CA LYS A 208 18.74 1.03 19.55
C LYS A 208 17.63 0.56 20.49
N TYR A 209 16.77 -0.36 20.03
CA TYR A 209 15.61 -0.87 20.79
C TYR A 209 15.87 -2.23 21.47
N ARG A 210 17.11 -2.68 21.51
CA ARG A 210 17.53 -3.88 22.25
C ARG A 210 17.46 -3.60 23.76
N LYS A 211 16.35 -3.99 24.39
CA LYS A 211 16.21 -4.02 25.85
C LYS A 211 15.93 -5.44 26.31
#